data_ccb3cb8eb47eaf6a5232f6d6f5c2ed3f
#
_entry.id   ccb3cb8eb47eaf6a5232f6d6f5c2ed3f
#
_cell.length_a   1.000
_cell.length_b   1.000
_cell.length_c   1.000
_cell.angle_alpha   90.00
_cell.angle_beta   90.00
_cell.angle_gamma   90.00
#
_symmetry.space_group_name_H-M   'P 1'
#
loop_
_entity.id
_entity.type
_entity.pdbx_description
1 polymer ?
#
loop_
_entity_poly.entity_id
_entity_poly.type
_entity_poly.pdbx_seq_one_letter_code
_entity_poly.pdbx_strand_id
1 'polypeptide(L)'
;IKGKIRDKWGALGWEKGRLGYPTTDEICGLADDGCVSRFQGGNVYYHPASGTHAAWGAIFKKYESAGWERGLGYPTSDEICGLRDGGCLQRFQKGYIYFRPEVGTHLIKGMIRNRWGQMGWENSRFGYPRTDEFCGLRDGGCGQHFQYRNGSIYWSPKTGAQPIEGKIKSHWASMGWERSQLGYPTTGEYKKDGVTFQDFQGGWLAWNGTSVYGEPWSKPKTSGGQPSFGDASPEEVNQVKSARAS
;
A
#
# COMPACT_ATOMS: atom_id res chain seq x y z
N ILE A 1 -12.55 13.27 -33.20
CA ILE A 1 -12.46 12.00 -32.44
C ILE A 1 -13.09 10.88 -33.23
N LYS A 2 -12.44 9.71 -33.32
CA LYS A 2 -12.86 8.55 -34.10
C LYS A 2 -12.82 7.26 -33.28
N GLY A 3 -13.34 6.16 -33.85
CA GLY A 3 -13.16 4.81 -33.34
C GLY A 3 -13.51 4.62 -31.86
N LYS A 4 -12.70 3.82 -31.15
CA LYS A 4 -12.98 3.34 -29.79
C LYS A 4 -13.04 4.46 -28.73
N ILE A 5 -12.27 5.54 -28.91
CA ILE A 5 -12.33 6.70 -27.99
C ILE A 5 -13.68 7.42 -28.15
N ARG A 6 -14.16 7.60 -29.40
CA ARG A 6 -15.47 8.18 -29.64
C ARG A 6 -16.60 7.31 -29.05
N ASP A 7 -16.52 6.00 -29.25
CA ASP A 7 -17.52 5.06 -28.74
C ASP A 7 -17.56 5.10 -27.19
N LYS A 8 -16.40 5.19 -26.54
CA LYS A 8 -16.30 5.36 -25.09
C LYS A 8 -16.90 6.67 -24.60
N TRP A 9 -16.62 7.78 -25.27
CA TRP A 9 -17.22 9.08 -24.97
C TRP A 9 -18.74 9.04 -25.11
N GLY A 10 -19.26 8.39 -26.19
CA GLY A 10 -20.68 8.16 -26.36
C GLY A 10 -21.31 7.36 -25.23
N ALA A 11 -20.68 6.26 -24.81
CA ALA A 11 -21.13 5.44 -23.69
C ALA A 11 -21.16 6.21 -22.35
N LEU A 12 -20.37 7.28 -22.24
CA LEU A 12 -20.31 8.15 -21.07
C LEU A 12 -21.24 9.39 -21.17
N GLY A 13 -22.12 9.43 -22.19
CA GLY A 13 -23.16 10.46 -22.32
C GLY A 13 -22.75 11.69 -23.13
N TRP A 14 -21.75 11.56 -24.02
CA TRP A 14 -21.28 12.63 -24.89
C TRP A 14 -20.91 13.90 -24.10
N GLU A 15 -21.16 15.08 -24.67
CA GLU A 15 -20.90 16.38 -24.06
C GLU A 15 -21.74 16.67 -22.80
N LYS A 16 -22.84 15.95 -22.62
CA LYS A 16 -23.71 16.05 -21.43
C LYS A 16 -23.21 15.18 -20.28
N GLY A 17 -22.30 14.25 -20.56
CA GLY A 17 -21.67 13.38 -19.58
C GLY A 17 -20.55 14.08 -18.79
N ARG A 18 -19.94 13.36 -17.88
CA ARG A 18 -18.89 13.88 -16.98
C ARG A 18 -17.66 14.41 -17.71
N LEU A 19 -17.36 13.93 -18.91
CA LEU A 19 -16.20 14.37 -19.68
C LEU A 19 -16.39 15.74 -20.34
N GLY A 20 -17.63 16.14 -20.68
CA GLY A 20 -17.89 17.34 -21.44
C GLY A 20 -17.40 17.24 -22.89
N TYR A 21 -17.07 18.39 -23.49
CA TYR A 21 -16.56 18.47 -24.86
C TYR A 21 -15.10 18.03 -24.96
N PRO A 22 -14.70 17.43 -26.11
CA PRO A 22 -13.30 17.19 -26.40
C PRO A 22 -12.53 18.50 -26.57
N THR A 23 -11.32 18.54 -26.03
CA THR A 23 -10.40 19.68 -26.14
C THR A 23 -9.23 19.41 -27.07
N THR A 24 -9.05 18.15 -27.49
CA THR A 24 -8.08 17.74 -28.51
C THR A 24 -8.69 16.71 -29.46
N ASP A 25 -8.11 16.61 -30.65
CA ASP A 25 -8.24 15.41 -31.46
C ASP A 25 -7.54 14.22 -30.79
N GLU A 26 -7.68 13.05 -31.37
CA GLU A 26 -7.00 11.85 -30.94
C GLU A 26 -5.49 11.98 -31.18
N ILE A 27 -4.71 11.87 -30.11
CA ILE A 27 -3.25 11.91 -30.10
C ILE A 27 -2.76 10.48 -29.95
N CYS A 28 -2.14 9.92 -30.98
CA CYS A 28 -1.57 8.57 -30.98
C CYS A 28 -0.04 8.60 -31.02
N GLY A 29 0.57 7.42 -30.92
CA GLY A 29 2.02 7.28 -30.82
C GLY A 29 2.53 7.58 -29.40
N LEU A 30 1.67 7.42 -28.40
CA LEU A 30 2.09 7.40 -26.99
C LEU A 30 2.88 6.12 -26.70
N ALA A 31 3.38 5.97 -25.49
CA ALA A 31 4.09 4.75 -25.10
C ALA A 31 3.29 3.49 -25.46
N ASP A 32 3.97 2.46 -25.97
CA ASP A 32 3.37 1.16 -26.34
C ASP A 32 2.16 1.27 -27.29
N ASP A 33 2.22 2.20 -28.27
CA ASP A 33 1.20 2.43 -29.33
C ASP A 33 -0.19 2.85 -28.82
N GLY A 34 -0.25 3.51 -27.69
CA GLY A 34 -1.52 4.03 -27.16
C GLY A 34 -1.94 5.35 -27.77
N CYS A 35 -3.20 5.69 -27.53
CA CYS A 35 -3.81 6.95 -27.95
C CYS A 35 -4.55 7.60 -26.77
N VAL A 36 -4.71 8.92 -26.83
CA VAL A 36 -5.51 9.71 -25.89
C VAL A 36 -6.30 10.79 -26.61
N SER A 37 -7.50 11.08 -26.14
CA SER A 37 -8.18 12.36 -26.39
C SER A 37 -8.46 13.02 -25.06
N ARG A 38 -8.23 14.33 -25.01
CA ARG A 38 -8.48 15.15 -23.84
C ARG A 38 -9.87 15.77 -23.93
N PHE A 39 -10.49 15.87 -22.76
CA PHE A 39 -11.82 16.46 -22.60
C PHE A 39 -11.80 17.49 -21.47
N GLN A 40 -12.87 18.26 -21.35
CA GLN A 40 -13.00 19.27 -20.29
C GLN A 40 -12.92 18.68 -18.88
N GLY A 41 -13.48 17.47 -18.66
CA GLY A 41 -13.60 16.83 -17.37
C GLY A 41 -12.61 15.68 -17.11
N GLY A 42 -11.75 15.33 -18.09
CA GLY A 42 -10.80 14.23 -17.98
C GLY A 42 -10.26 13.78 -19.33
N ASN A 43 -9.72 12.57 -19.39
CA ASN A 43 -9.17 12.01 -20.63
C ASN A 43 -9.73 10.62 -20.90
N VAL A 44 -9.78 10.25 -22.19
CA VAL A 44 -10.04 8.87 -22.62
C VAL A 44 -8.79 8.32 -23.27
N TYR A 45 -8.34 7.19 -22.77
CA TYR A 45 -7.17 6.47 -23.25
C TYR A 45 -7.58 5.22 -23.99
N TYR A 46 -6.89 4.93 -25.08
CA TYR A 46 -6.94 3.65 -25.77
C TYR A 46 -5.57 3.01 -25.81
N HIS A 47 -5.51 1.74 -25.51
CA HIS A 47 -4.31 0.92 -25.69
C HIS A 47 -4.73 -0.50 -26.14
N PRO A 48 -4.01 -1.12 -27.11
CA PRO A 48 -4.41 -2.44 -27.64
C PRO A 48 -4.60 -3.53 -26.58
N ALA A 49 -3.71 -3.59 -25.59
CA ALA A 49 -3.78 -4.62 -24.53
C ALA A 49 -4.70 -4.25 -23.36
N SER A 50 -4.98 -2.97 -23.13
CA SER A 50 -5.77 -2.52 -21.98
C SER A 50 -7.22 -2.19 -22.32
N GLY A 51 -7.51 -1.92 -23.58
CA GLY A 51 -8.83 -1.44 -24.02
C GLY A 51 -8.94 0.09 -23.97
N THR A 52 -10.17 0.57 -23.86
CA THR A 52 -10.50 2.00 -23.87
C THR A 52 -11.13 2.39 -22.55
N HIS A 53 -10.47 3.26 -21.79
CA HIS A 53 -10.88 3.66 -20.46
C HIS A 53 -10.76 5.17 -20.27
N ALA A 54 -11.68 5.72 -19.49
CA ALA A 54 -11.67 7.13 -19.13
C ALA A 54 -11.10 7.32 -17.72
N ALA A 55 -10.43 8.45 -17.50
CA ALA A 55 -9.95 8.87 -16.20
C ALA A 55 -10.35 10.33 -15.94
N TRP A 56 -10.85 10.62 -14.76
CA TRP A 56 -11.31 11.96 -14.34
C TRP A 56 -11.10 12.22 -12.86
N GLY A 57 -11.39 13.44 -12.42
CA GLY A 57 -11.43 13.82 -11.01
C GLY A 57 -10.12 13.63 -10.26
N ALA A 58 -10.22 13.20 -9.01
CA ALA A 58 -9.07 13.05 -8.10
C ALA A 58 -8.13 11.92 -8.55
N ILE A 59 -8.68 10.81 -9.06
CA ILE A 59 -7.90 9.69 -9.59
C ILE A 59 -7.08 10.13 -10.81
N PHE A 60 -7.69 10.92 -11.71
CA PHE A 60 -7.00 11.47 -12.88
C PHE A 60 -5.83 12.38 -12.48
N LYS A 61 -6.03 13.30 -11.52
CA LYS A 61 -4.95 14.15 -10.99
C LYS A 61 -3.81 13.34 -10.39
N LYS A 62 -4.13 12.25 -9.71
CA LYS A 62 -3.13 11.32 -9.16
C LYS A 62 -2.38 10.58 -10.26
N TYR A 63 -3.07 10.13 -11.30
CA TYR A 63 -2.48 9.51 -12.47
C TYR A 63 -1.52 10.45 -13.20
N GLU A 64 -1.90 11.73 -13.32
CA GLU A 64 -1.02 12.80 -13.84
C GLU A 64 0.26 12.92 -13.01
N SER A 65 0.13 13.06 -11.70
CA SER A 65 1.29 13.16 -10.80
C SER A 65 2.18 11.90 -10.78
N ALA A 66 1.63 10.76 -11.16
CA ALA A 66 2.35 9.50 -11.30
C ALA A 66 3.04 9.31 -12.67
N GLY A 67 3.01 10.31 -13.56
CA GLY A 67 3.68 10.31 -14.86
C GLY A 67 2.91 9.62 -15.97
N TRP A 68 1.56 9.61 -15.89
CA TRP A 68 0.67 9.10 -16.93
C TRP A 68 0.98 7.64 -17.34
N GLU A 69 0.83 7.33 -18.63
CA GLU A 69 1.10 6.00 -19.20
C GLU A 69 2.58 5.59 -19.08
N ARG A 70 3.50 6.55 -19.06
CA ARG A 70 4.94 6.27 -18.87
C ARG A 70 5.25 5.82 -17.45
N GLY A 71 4.56 6.40 -16.46
CA GLY A 71 4.74 6.06 -15.05
C GLY A 71 3.95 4.82 -14.65
N LEU A 72 2.62 4.89 -14.73
CA LEU A 72 1.71 3.87 -14.20
C LEU A 72 1.17 2.90 -15.26
N GLY A 73 1.46 3.16 -16.52
CA GLY A 73 0.84 2.45 -17.66
C GLY A 73 -0.57 2.95 -17.93
N TYR A 74 -1.25 2.35 -18.89
CA TYR A 74 -2.61 2.71 -19.25
C TYR A 74 -3.63 2.24 -18.22
N PRO A 75 -4.79 2.96 -18.10
CA PRO A 75 -5.89 2.43 -17.31
C PRO A 75 -6.40 1.11 -17.93
N THR A 76 -6.69 0.16 -17.06
CA THR A 76 -7.21 -1.18 -17.39
C THR A 76 -8.65 -1.37 -16.91
N SER A 77 -9.22 -0.36 -16.28
CA SER A 77 -10.63 -0.25 -15.92
C SER A 77 -11.06 1.22 -16.00
N ASP A 78 -12.36 1.45 -16.06
CA ASP A 78 -12.91 2.73 -15.65
C ASP A 78 -12.86 2.89 -14.13
N GLU A 79 -13.21 4.07 -13.64
CA GLU A 79 -13.37 4.29 -12.20
C GLU A 79 -14.50 3.40 -11.65
N ILE A 80 -14.21 2.67 -10.59
CA ILE A 80 -15.12 1.77 -9.89
C ILE A 80 -15.41 2.39 -8.52
N CYS A 81 -16.63 2.83 -8.30
CA CYS A 81 -17.07 3.44 -7.04
C CYS A 81 -18.06 2.54 -6.28
N GLY A 82 -18.49 2.98 -5.11
CA GLY A 82 -19.33 2.20 -4.22
C GLY A 82 -18.54 1.20 -3.36
N LEU A 83 -17.23 1.40 -3.24
CA LEU A 83 -16.40 0.63 -2.32
C LEU A 83 -16.73 0.99 -0.87
N ARG A 84 -16.17 0.25 0.08
CA ARG A 84 -16.32 0.51 1.51
C ARG A 84 -16.19 2.01 1.83
N ASP A 85 -17.09 2.52 2.63
CA ASP A 85 -17.10 3.92 3.10
C ASP A 85 -17.10 4.95 1.95
N GLY A 86 -17.71 4.61 0.79
CA GLY A 86 -17.88 5.49 -0.35
C GLY A 86 -16.63 5.72 -1.19
N GLY A 87 -15.64 4.84 -1.10
CA GLY A 87 -14.43 4.94 -1.89
C GLY A 87 -14.59 4.57 -3.35
N CYS A 88 -13.59 4.94 -4.15
CA CYS A 88 -13.45 4.59 -5.56
C CYS A 88 -12.04 4.07 -5.84
N LEU A 89 -11.90 3.29 -6.89
CA LEU A 89 -10.60 2.86 -7.41
C LEU A 89 -10.58 2.92 -8.93
N GLN A 90 -9.41 3.04 -9.50
CA GLN A 90 -9.14 2.76 -10.89
C GLN A 90 -7.88 1.91 -11.01
N ARG A 91 -7.93 0.91 -11.90
CA ARG A 91 -6.82 0.00 -12.16
C ARG A 91 -6.02 0.50 -13.34
N PHE A 92 -4.70 0.36 -13.23
CA PHE A 92 -3.73 0.65 -14.28
C PHE A 92 -2.80 -0.55 -14.46
N GLN A 93 -2.06 -0.59 -15.55
CA GLN A 93 -1.17 -1.71 -15.86
C GLN A 93 -0.15 -2.00 -14.73
N LYS A 94 0.40 -0.95 -14.09
CA LYS A 94 1.46 -1.07 -13.08
C LYS A 94 1.01 -0.82 -11.63
N GLY A 95 -0.28 -0.54 -11.39
CA GLY A 95 -0.77 -0.26 -10.03
C GLY A 95 -2.24 0.14 -10.01
N TYR A 96 -2.72 0.50 -8.83
CA TYR A 96 -4.09 0.96 -8.61
C TYR A 96 -4.07 2.30 -7.91
N ILE A 97 -5.00 3.17 -8.26
CA ILE A 97 -5.23 4.43 -7.53
C ILE A 97 -6.56 4.29 -6.80
N TYR A 98 -6.52 4.51 -5.50
CA TYR A 98 -7.69 4.55 -4.62
C TYR A 98 -7.99 5.99 -4.21
N PHE A 99 -9.25 6.31 -4.16
CA PHE A 99 -9.76 7.57 -3.65
C PHE A 99 -10.79 7.32 -2.55
N ARG A 100 -10.69 8.07 -1.47
CA ARG A 100 -11.73 8.19 -0.45
C ARG A 100 -11.72 9.62 0.10
N PRO A 101 -12.88 10.32 0.24
CA PRO A 101 -12.91 11.74 0.62
C PRO A 101 -12.08 12.07 1.87
N GLU A 102 -12.18 11.27 2.93
CA GLU A 102 -11.52 11.52 4.22
C GLU A 102 -10.06 11.08 4.28
N VAL A 103 -9.59 10.28 3.33
CA VAL A 103 -8.24 9.72 3.31
C VAL A 103 -7.38 10.37 2.24
N GLY A 104 -7.99 10.75 1.12
CA GLY A 104 -7.31 11.28 -0.05
C GLY A 104 -7.19 10.26 -1.18
N THR A 105 -6.31 10.58 -2.13
CA THR A 105 -6.07 9.79 -3.33
C THR A 105 -4.65 9.23 -3.31
N HIS A 106 -4.52 7.91 -3.27
CA HIS A 106 -3.23 7.25 -3.10
C HIS A 106 -3.01 6.14 -4.12
N LEU A 107 -1.76 6.07 -4.60
CA LEU A 107 -1.27 5.01 -5.48
C LEU A 107 -0.75 3.85 -4.65
N ILE A 108 -1.12 2.64 -5.05
CA ILE A 108 -0.56 1.40 -4.51
C ILE A 108 -0.13 0.47 -5.63
N LYS A 109 1.05 -0.12 -5.52
CA LYS A 109 1.64 -0.96 -6.57
C LYS A 109 2.52 -2.08 -6.01
N GLY A 110 3.04 -2.93 -6.89
CA GLY A 110 4.05 -3.93 -6.58
C GLY A 110 3.67 -4.91 -5.47
N MET A 111 4.65 -5.30 -4.67
CA MET A 111 4.51 -6.32 -3.64
C MET A 111 3.66 -5.84 -2.45
N ILE A 112 3.69 -4.54 -2.14
CA ILE A 112 2.84 -3.95 -1.10
C ILE A 112 1.37 -4.07 -1.50
N ARG A 113 1.01 -3.73 -2.75
CA ARG A 113 -0.34 -3.93 -3.28
C ARG A 113 -0.77 -5.40 -3.18
N ASN A 114 0.09 -6.34 -3.59
CA ASN A 114 -0.23 -7.75 -3.58
C ASN A 114 -0.49 -8.25 -2.15
N ARG A 115 0.34 -7.84 -1.19
CA ARG A 115 0.15 -8.19 0.22
C ARG A 115 -1.14 -7.63 0.80
N TRP A 116 -1.43 -6.36 0.52
CA TRP A 116 -2.69 -5.74 0.93
C TRP A 116 -3.91 -6.42 0.31
N GLY A 117 -3.80 -6.85 -0.96
CA GLY A 117 -4.83 -7.65 -1.61
C GLY A 117 -5.09 -8.98 -0.91
N GLN A 118 -4.05 -9.70 -0.50
CA GLN A 118 -4.18 -10.92 0.30
C GLN A 118 -4.85 -10.68 1.66
N MET A 119 -4.76 -9.47 2.19
CA MET A 119 -5.43 -9.08 3.43
C MET A 119 -6.91 -8.69 3.24
N GLY A 120 -7.40 -8.54 2.00
CA GLY A 120 -8.79 -8.18 1.68
C GLY A 120 -9.00 -6.73 1.25
N TRP A 121 -7.97 -6.07 0.71
CA TRP A 121 -8.01 -4.71 0.17
C TRP A 121 -8.54 -3.69 1.19
N GLU A 122 -9.38 -2.73 0.77
CA GLU A 122 -10.01 -1.72 1.63
C GLU A 122 -10.94 -2.32 2.69
N ASN A 123 -11.39 -3.57 2.50
CA ASN A 123 -12.21 -4.30 3.47
C ASN A 123 -11.37 -4.94 4.58
N SER A 124 -10.05 -4.94 4.45
CA SER A 124 -9.14 -5.42 5.48
C SER A 124 -9.19 -4.56 6.74
N ARG A 125 -8.56 -5.08 7.81
CA ARG A 125 -8.39 -4.33 9.05
C ARG A 125 -7.56 -3.05 8.93
N PHE A 126 -6.86 -2.85 7.80
CA PHE A 126 -6.06 -1.66 7.53
C PHE A 126 -6.84 -0.54 6.82
N GLY A 127 -7.95 -0.87 6.15
CA GLY A 127 -8.68 0.09 5.33
C GLY A 127 -7.88 0.54 4.11
N TYR A 128 -8.07 1.78 3.71
CA TYR A 128 -7.46 2.39 2.52
C TYR A 128 -5.98 2.76 2.72
N PRO A 129 -5.16 2.78 1.64
CA PRO A 129 -3.86 3.45 1.66
C PRO A 129 -4.03 4.92 2.07
N ARG A 130 -3.19 5.37 3.01
CA ARG A 130 -3.19 6.75 3.53
C ARG A 130 -2.00 7.57 3.03
N THR A 131 -1.03 6.92 2.44
CA THR A 131 0.11 7.52 1.74
C THR A 131 0.31 6.82 0.42
N ASP A 132 1.10 7.40 -0.46
CA ASP A 132 1.73 6.64 -1.53
C ASP A 132 2.83 5.73 -0.95
N GLU A 133 3.31 4.80 -1.75
CA GLU A 133 4.50 4.03 -1.43
C GLU A 133 5.72 4.96 -1.35
N PHE A 134 6.45 4.89 -0.25
CA PHE A 134 7.73 5.57 -0.07
C PHE A 134 8.86 4.55 -0.09
N CYS A 135 9.88 4.82 -0.88
CA CYS A 135 11.03 3.94 -1.10
C CYS A 135 12.35 4.65 -0.74
N GLY A 136 13.46 3.95 -0.93
CA GLY A 136 14.78 4.43 -0.53
C GLY A 136 15.10 4.14 0.94
N LEU A 137 14.36 3.22 1.55
CA LEU A 137 14.65 2.70 2.87
C LEU A 137 15.90 1.81 2.85
N ARG A 138 16.41 1.41 4.03
CA ARG A 138 17.55 0.51 4.14
C ARG A 138 17.39 -0.71 3.23
N ASP A 139 18.47 -1.16 2.63
CA ASP A 139 18.52 -2.33 1.73
C ASP A 139 17.53 -2.26 0.53
N GLY A 140 17.20 -1.05 0.07
CA GLY A 140 16.29 -0.84 -1.05
C GLY A 140 14.81 -1.08 -0.75
N GLY A 141 14.44 -1.02 0.51
CA GLY A 141 13.07 -1.27 0.93
C GLY A 141 12.10 -0.12 0.65
N CYS A 142 10.82 -0.44 0.79
CA CYS A 142 9.69 0.48 0.65
C CYS A 142 8.68 0.26 1.78
N GLY A 143 7.86 1.27 2.03
CA GLY A 143 6.76 1.18 2.96
C GLY A 143 5.53 1.94 2.47
N GLN A 144 4.39 1.65 3.05
CA GLN A 144 3.13 2.36 2.82
C GLN A 144 2.27 2.32 4.08
N HIS A 145 1.68 3.45 4.43
CA HIS A 145 0.78 3.57 5.58
C HIS A 145 -0.67 3.43 5.17
N PHE A 146 -1.48 2.92 6.09
CA PHE A 146 -2.90 2.67 5.90
C PHE A 146 -3.74 3.38 6.96
N GLN A 147 -5.05 3.43 6.72
CA GLN A 147 -6.00 4.24 7.45
C GLN A 147 -6.17 3.83 8.90
N TYR A 148 -6.32 2.52 9.17
CA TYR A 148 -6.69 2.00 10.47
C TYR A 148 -5.54 1.29 11.19
N ARG A 149 -5.66 1.14 12.52
CA ARG A 149 -4.78 0.37 13.39
C ARG A 149 -3.33 0.83 13.43
N ASN A 150 -3.03 2.05 13.00
CA ASN A 150 -1.65 2.46 12.76
C ASN A 150 -0.94 1.50 11.80
N GLY A 151 -1.72 0.89 10.87
CA GLY A 151 -1.25 -0.15 9.98
C GLY A 151 -0.28 0.35 8.94
N SER A 152 0.70 -0.47 8.61
CA SER A 152 1.63 -0.26 7.51
C SER A 152 2.03 -1.60 6.90
N ILE A 153 2.45 -1.56 5.65
CA ILE A 153 3.12 -2.68 5.01
C ILE A 153 4.51 -2.21 4.62
N TYR A 154 5.52 -2.94 5.04
CA TYR A 154 6.91 -2.73 4.65
C TYR A 154 7.38 -3.89 3.78
N TRP A 155 8.13 -3.55 2.76
CA TRP A 155 8.71 -4.50 1.84
C TRP A 155 10.23 -4.32 1.76
N SER A 156 10.94 -5.43 1.69
CA SER A 156 12.34 -5.46 1.26
C SER A 156 12.58 -6.67 0.37
N PRO A 157 13.64 -6.67 -0.47
CA PRO A 157 13.97 -7.82 -1.29
C PRO A 157 14.15 -9.14 -0.51
N LYS A 158 14.60 -9.04 0.74
CA LYS A 158 14.89 -10.20 1.59
C LYS A 158 13.67 -10.72 2.37
N THR A 159 12.75 -9.85 2.76
CA THR A 159 11.64 -10.22 3.65
C THR A 159 10.29 -10.31 2.94
N GLY A 160 10.19 -9.81 1.70
CA GLY A 160 8.91 -9.62 1.06
C GLY A 160 8.10 -8.51 1.73
N ALA A 161 6.82 -8.44 1.43
CA ALA A 161 5.92 -7.44 1.98
C ALA A 161 5.24 -7.97 3.25
N GLN A 162 5.46 -7.31 4.39
CA GLN A 162 4.94 -7.71 5.69
C GLN A 162 4.12 -6.59 6.33
N PRO A 163 2.91 -6.90 6.82
CA PRO A 163 2.10 -5.96 7.56
C PRO A 163 2.63 -5.80 8.99
N ILE A 164 2.53 -4.60 9.52
CA ILE A 164 2.87 -4.26 10.90
C ILE A 164 1.89 -3.22 11.42
N GLU A 165 1.46 -3.33 12.67
CA GLU A 165 0.44 -2.48 13.25
C GLU A 165 0.62 -2.22 14.76
N GLY A 166 -0.24 -1.37 15.30
CA GLY A 166 -0.45 -1.22 16.75
C GLY A 166 0.79 -0.90 17.58
N LYS A 167 0.87 -1.55 18.73
CA LYS A 167 1.93 -1.32 19.73
C LYS A 167 3.28 -1.85 19.30
N ILE A 168 3.30 -3.00 18.61
CA ILE A 168 4.55 -3.56 18.06
C ILE A 168 5.14 -2.58 17.04
N LYS A 169 4.34 -2.04 16.13
CA LYS A 169 4.82 -1.01 15.20
C LYS A 169 5.34 0.24 15.90
N SER A 170 4.60 0.74 16.91
CA SER A 170 5.02 1.94 17.64
C SER A 170 6.34 1.74 18.35
N HIS A 171 6.55 0.55 18.94
CA HIS A 171 7.80 0.21 19.59
C HIS A 171 8.96 0.08 18.59
N TRP A 172 8.74 -0.62 17.48
CA TRP A 172 9.72 -0.70 16.38
C TRP A 172 10.10 0.68 15.84
N ALA A 173 9.12 1.59 15.74
CA ALA A 173 9.37 2.98 15.39
C ALA A 173 10.31 3.69 16.36
N SER A 174 10.08 3.52 17.67
CA SER A 174 10.93 4.13 18.71
C SER A 174 12.36 3.59 18.71
N MET A 175 12.57 2.38 18.19
CA MET A 175 13.89 1.79 17.99
C MET A 175 14.64 2.29 16.75
N GLY A 176 13.99 3.03 15.84
CA GLY A 176 14.57 3.52 14.58
C GLY A 176 14.19 2.71 13.34
N TRP A 177 13.03 2.03 13.37
CA TRP A 177 12.45 1.30 12.23
C TRP A 177 13.38 0.19 11.70
N GLU A 178 13.46 0.05 10.37
CA GLU A 178 14.30 -0.91 9.67
C GLU A 178 15.81 -0.67 9.86
N ARG A 179 16.18 0.51 10.36
CA ARG A 179 17.58 0.86 10.66
C ARG A 179 18.03 0.35 12.02
N SER A 180 17.10 -0.05 12.86
CA SER A 180 17.40 -0.70 14.15
C SER A 180 18.05 -2.07 13.93
N GLN A 181 18.53 -2.66 15.01
CA GLN A 181 19.07 -4.03 14.99
C GLN A 181 18.00 -5.10 14.64
N LEU A 182 16.71 -4.78 14.76
CA LEU A 182 15.64 -5.67 14.32
C LEU A 182 15.55 -5.78 12.81
N GLY A 183 15.88 -4.74 12.04
CA GLY A 183 15.68 -4.72 10.61
C GLY A 183 14.20 -4.72 10.24
N TYR A 184 13.85 -5.32 9.10
CA TYR A 184 12.47 -5.43 8.61
C TYR A 184 11.70 -6.56 9.27
N PRO A 185 10.36 -6.44 9.40
CA PRO A 185 9.51 -7.57 9.77
C PRO A 185 9.62 -8.69 8.73
N THR A 186 9.67 -9.94 9.20
CA THR A 186 9.72 -11.16 8.38
C THR A 186 8.40 -11.91 8.37
N THR A 187 7.50 -11.60 9.32
CA THR A 187 6.14 -12.11 9.41
C THR A 187 5.14 -10.97 9.57
N GLY A 188 3.85 -11.25 9.39
CA GLY A 188 2.79 -10.46 10.00
C GLY A 188 2.68 -10.79 11.48
N GLU A 189 1.84 -10.05 12.22
CA GLU A 189 1.52 -10.39 13.60
C GLU A 189 0.80 -11.75 13.70
N TYR A 190 1.16 -12.56 14.69
CA TYR A 190 0.49 -13.80 15.05
C TYR A 190 0.29 -13.91 16.56
N LYS A 191 -0.69 -14.69 17.00
CA LYS A 191 -0.99 -14.89 18.42
C LYS A 191 -0.60 -16.27 18.89
N LYS A 192 -0.09 -16.33 20.11
CA LYS A 192 0.23 -17.56 20.83
C LYS A 192 -0.01 -17.32 22.32
N ASP A 193 -0.83 -18.15 22.97
CA ASP A 193 -1.20 -18.06 24.38
C ASP A 193 -1.60 -16.64 24.87
N GLY A 194 -2.42 -15.96 24.04
CA GLY A 194 -2.92 -14.62 24.34
C GLY A 194 -1.93 -13.48 24.04
N VAL A 195 -0.67 -13.79 23.74
CA VAL A 195 0.37 -12.83 23.39
C VAL A 195 0.44 -12.66 21.86
N THR A 196 0.57 -11.43 21.39
CA THR A 196 0.79 -11.12 19.97
C THR A 196 2.28 -10.99 19.69
N PHE A 197 2.76 -11.76 18.73
CA PHE A 197 4.17 -11.78 18.30
C PHE A 197 4.32 -11.24 16.89
N GLN A 198 5.51 -10.71 16.60
CA GLN A 198 5.99 -10.44 15.26
C GLN A 198 7.50 -10.68 15.19
N ASP A 199 7.91 -11.39 14.14
CA ASP A 199 9.31 -11.69 13.89
C ASP A 199 9.91 -10.68 12.91
N PHE A 200 11.20 -10.39 13.12
CA PHE A 200 12.01 -9.46 12.35
C PHE A 200 13.32 -10.15 11.92
N GLN A 201 14.08 -9.52 11.05
CA GLN A 201 15.37 -10.05 10.60
C GLN A 201 16.35 -10.30 11.77
N GLY A 202 16.41 -9.40 12.71
CA GLY A 202 17.36 -9.43 13.83
C GLY A 202 16.81 -9.94 15.15
N GLY A 203 15.51 -10.25 15.25
CA GLY A 203 14.88 -10.66 16.51
C GLY A 203 13.37 -10.73 16.39
N TRP A 204 12.69 -10.57 17.51
CA TRP A 204 11.24 -10.58 17.57
C TRP A 204 10.74 -9.57 18.61
N LEU A 205 9.50 -9.15 18.46
CA LEU A 205 8.74 -8.36 19.42
C LEU A 205 7.43 -9.08 19.78
N ALA A 206 6.96 -8.84 20.99
CA ALA A 206 5.70 -9.34 21.50
C ALA A 206 4.94 -8.25 22.26
N TRP A 207 3.61 -8.28 22.16
CA TRP A 207 2.67 -7.46 22.90
C TRP A 207 1.75 -8.36 23.73
N ASN A 208 1.82 -8.25 25.08
CA ASN A 208 1.05 -9.07 26.00
C ASN A 208 -0.28 -8.44 26.46
N GLY A 209 -0.65 -7.28 25.89
CA GLY A 209 -1.82 -6.50 26.31
C GLY A 209 -1.47 -5.27 27.15
N THR A 210 -0.28 -5.23 27.77
CA THR A 210 0.20 -4.16 28.66
C THR A 210 1.47 -3.52 28.13
N SER A 211 2.49 -4.31 27.84
CA SER A 211 3.83 -3.87 27.45
C SER A 211 4.36 -4.58 26.21
N VAL A 212 5.39 -4.02 25.60
CA VAL A 212 6.14 -4.66 24.53
C VAL A 212 7.44 -5.24 25.08
N TYR A 213 7.78 -6.45 24.66
CA TYR A 213 9.03 -7.13 24.95
C TYR A 213 9.55 -7.84 23.71
N GLY A 214 10.86 -7.97 23.61
CA GLY A 214 11.49 -8.72 22.53
C GLY A 214 12.93 -9.06 22.78
N GLU A 215 13.46 -9.95 21.95
CA GLU A 215 14.85 -10.40 22.02
C GLU A 215 15.46 -10.52 20.62
N PRO A 216 16.80 -10.35 20.47
CA PRO A 216 17.51 -10.72 19.26
C PRO A 216 17.55 -12.24 19.09
N TRP A 217 17.68 -12.70 17.82
CA TRP A 217 17.84 -14.13 17.53
C TRP A 217 19.11 -14.75 18.11
N SER A 218 20.19 -13.97 18.14
CA SER A 218 21.47 -14.38 18.69
C SER A 218 21.79 -13.57 19.96
N LYS A 219 22.13 -14.28 21.02
CA LYS A 219 22.66 -13.62 22.24
C LYS A 219 24.02 -13.00 21.90
N PRO A 220 24.30 -11.74 22.32
CA PRO A 220 25.63 -11.18 22.22
C PRO A 220 26.61 -12.05 23.00
N LYS A 221 27.80 -12.26 22.47
CA LYS A 221 28.87 -13.05 23.12
C LYS A 221 29.52 -12.34 24.31
N THR A 222 28.97 -11.21 24.80
CA THR A 222 29.57 -10.42 25.91
C THR A 222 28.81 -10.64 27.20
N SER A 223 29.57 -10.90 28.24
CA SER A 223 29.16 -11.04 29.64
C SER A 223 28.62 -9.71 30.21
N GLY A 224 27.31 -9.51 30.15
CA GLY A 224 26.66 -8.34 30.74
C GLY A 224 25.30 -8.10 30.16
N GLY A 225 24.25 -8.54 30.87
CA GLY A 225 22.84 -8.25 30.53
C GLY A 225 22.38 -8.71 29.16
N GLN A 226 21.29 -9.47 29.06
CA GLN A 226 20.67 -9.78 27.75
C GLN A 226 20.12 -8.49 27.15
N PRO A 227 20.49 -8.08 25.92
CA PRO A 227 19.79 -7.02 25.26
C PRO A 227 18.37 -7.51 24.99
N SER A 228 17.44 -6.97 25.71
CA SER A 228 16.01 -7.12 25.44
C SER A 228 15.49 -5.83 24.80
N PHE A 229 14.46 -5.95 24.01
CA PHE A 229 13.73 -4.82 23.44
C PHE A 229 12.42 -4.67 24.20
N GLY A 230 12.16 -3.49 24.77
CA GLY A 230 10.89 -3.20 25.40
C GLY A 230 11.01 -2.80 26.87
N ASP A 231 9.86 -2.56 27.46
CA ASP A 231 9.66 -1.98 28.79
C ASP A 231 8.89 -2.91 29.75
N ALA A 232 8.80 -4.21 29.41
CA ALA A 232 8.06 -5.19 30.21
C ALA A 232 8.74 -5.47 31.55
N SER A 233 7.94 -5.65 32.58
CA SER A 233 8.38 -6.13 33.90
C SER A 233 8.90 -7.57 33.86
N PRO A 234 9.65 -8.05 34.86
CA PRO A 234 10.14 -9.43 34.92
C PRO A 234 9.02 -10.49 34.80
N GLU A 235 7.85 -10.23 35.40
CA GLU A 235 6.68 -11.13 35.31
C GLU A 235 6.12 -11.19 33.89
N GLU A 236 5.97 -10.05 33.24
CA GLU A 236 5.51 -9.96 31.86
C GLU A 236 6.50 -10.61 30.89
N VAL A 237 7.79 -10.46 31.13
CA VAL A 237 8.85 -11.15 30.36
C VAL A 237 8.70 -12.68 30.47
N ASN A 238 8.46 -13.20 31.68
CA ASN A 238 8.26 -14.63 31.88
C ASN A 238 7.01 -15.14 31.17
N GLN A 239 5.90 -14.40 31.21
CA GLN A 239 4.69 -14.71 30.47
C GLN A 239 4.94 -14.81 28.97
N VAL A 240 5.62 -13.80 28.41
CA VAL A 240 5.92 -13.73 26.98
C VAL A 240 6.85 -14.87 26.56
N LYS A 241 7.89 -15.16 27.34
CA LYS A 241 8.82 -16.27 27.07
C LYS A 241 8.14 -17.63 27.13
N SER A 242 7.27 -17.84 28.10
CA SER A 242 6.48 -19.07 28.21
C SER A 242 5.57 -19.25 27.00
N ALA A 243 4.82 -18.20 26.60
CA ALA A 243 3.98 -18.21 25.44
C ALA A 243 4.76 -18.45 24.14
N ARG A 244 6.00 -17.96 24.02
CA ARG A 244 6.82 -18.20 22.81
C ARG A 244 7.34 -19.64 22.74
N ALA A 245 7.64 -20.27 23.88
CA ALA A 245 8.17 -21.62 23.98
C ALA A 245 7.11 -22.71 23.72
N SER A 246 5.82 -22.45 24.04
CA SER A 246 4.70 -23.34 23.76
C SER A 246 4.44 -23.53 22.25
#